data_57717ce238d585a5f97cf2c9e0c04d8c
#
_entry.id   57717ce238d585a5f97cf2c9e0c04d8c
#
_cell.length_a   1.000
_cell.length_b   1.000
_cell.length_c   1.000
_cell.angle_alpha   90.00
_cell.angle_beta   90.00
_cell.angle_gamma   90.00
#
_symmetry.space_group_name_H-M   'P 1'
#
loop_
_entity.id
_entity.type
_entity.pdbx_description
1 polymer ?
#
loop_
_entity_poly.entity_id
_entity_poly.type
_entity_poly.pdbx_seq_one_letter_code
_entity_poly.pdbx_strand_id
1 'polypeptide(L)'
;MDEIDIGLFDRDWNNTLYYFILNADEQIYLRYGGRDSKAPDSYLDLNSLERALEKGLELHQQYREGKLPKRERPKALFPREIPLLVERTLARSACVECHLIGDFQNLQREQAGTLDKLKHLYRSPDLTTLGIHLDVPKGLVVKDASGAVRAAGVQAGDRISALNGLAVWTFGDLQYELDRISRDAKSVRLSVERGSEIHEFAIELPERWWWTDLTFRQWSVEPRVYFDSRPLSEAEKVQRALNKSGFASEVTHVDMFAEMMKSHQLRVGDVIIAIDGVDQDAVANTAELYIKLRKSAGSTVTLNVLRGGQRMEMPLKTYRLSFRK
;
A
#
# COMPACT_ATOMS: atom_id res chain seq x y z
N MET A 1 -23.42 6.06 6.78
CA MET A 1 -21.96 6.08 7.14
C MET A 1 -21.42 7.48 7.47
N ASP A 2 -22.17 8.53 7.31
CA ASP A 2 -21.80 9.95 7.54
C ASP A 2 -21.38 10.29 8.98
N GLU A 3 -21.88 9.53 9.96
CA GLU A 3 -21.60 9.69 11.39
C GLU A 3 -20.59 8.69 11.98
N ILE A 4 -19.96 7.88 11.15
CA ILE A 4 -18.91 6.96 11.60
C ILE A 4 -17.60 7.72 11.75
N ASP A 5 -16.98 7.65 12.91
CA ASP A 5 -15.64 8.22 13.14
C ASP A 5 -14.57 7.42 12.39
N ILE A 6 -14.27 7.86 11.15
CA ILE A 6 -13.25 7.24 10.30
C ILE A 6 -11.81 7.52 10.75
N GLY A 7 -11.61 8.41 11.72
CA GLY A 7 -10.33 8.59 12.40
C GLY A 7 -10.07 7.47 13.39
N LEU A 8 -11.08 7.05 14.14
CA LEU A 8 -11.02 5.90 15.03
C LEU A 8 -10.97 4.58 14.26
N PHE A 9 -11.87 4.43 13.28
CA PHE A 9 -11.99 3.21 12.46
C PHE A 9 -11.12 3.26 11.19
N ASP A 10 -9.91 3.83 11.32
CA ASP A 10 -8.95 3.90 10.22
C ASP A 10 -8.48 2.52 9.76
N ARG A 11 -8.52 2.29 8.45
CA ARG A 11 -8.19 1.03 7.78
C ARG A 11 -7.84 1.24 6.32
N ASP A 12 -7.48 0.18 5.64
CA ASP A 12 -7.49 0.17 4.16
C ASP A 12 -8.95 0.13 3.66
N TRP A 13 -9.38 1.22 3.04
CA TRP A 13 -10.75 1.37 2.52
C TRP A 13 -11.07 0.45 1.33
N ASN A 14 -10.09 -0.27 0.81
CA ASN A 14 -10.27 -1.22 -0.30
C ASN A 14 -10.50 -2.67 0.16
N ASN A 15 -10.55 -2.93 1.46
CA ASN A 15 -10.95 -4.23 1.99
C ASN A 15 -12.44 -4.47 1.78
N THR A 16 -12.82 -5.70 1.44
CA THR A 16 -14.24 -6.10 1.31
C THR A 16 -14.94 -6.07 2.65
N LEU A 17 -14.36 -6.73 3.65
CA LEU A 17 -14.85 -6.77 5.02
C LEU A 17 -13.69 -6.46 5.97
N TYR A 18 -14.01 -5.71 7.03
CA TYR A 18 -13.07 -5.40 8.08
C TYR A 18 -13.79 -5.24 9.40
N TYR A 19 -13.34 -5.92 10.43
CA TYR A 19 -13.96 -5.94 11.73
C TYR A 19 -13.10 -5.23 12.75
N PHE A 20 -13.72 -4.46 13.64
CA PHE A 20 -13.11 -3.90 14.82
C PHE A 20 -13.71 -4.55 16.04
N ILE A 21 -12.89 -5.15 16.88
CA ILE A 21 -13.29 -5.73 18.15
C ILE A 21 -12.91 -4.73 19.23
N LEU A 22 -13.92 -4.16 19.91
CA LEU A 22 -13.79 -3.04 20.83
C LEU A 22 -14.76 -3.19 22.00
N ASN A 23 -14.60 -2.34 23.02
CA ASN A 23 -15.54 -2.23 24.13
C ASN A 23 -16.48 -1.03 23.99
N ALA A 24 -17.35 -0.82 24.99
CA ALA A 24 -18.29 0.30 25.02
C ALA A 24 -17.61 1.68 25.16
N ASP A 25 -16.36 1.73 25.61
CA ASP A 25 -15.55 2.96 25.69
C ASP A 25 -14.79 3.22 24.38
N GLU A 26 -15.14 2.50 23.31
CA GLU A 26 -14.50 2.56 21.98
C GLU A 26 -12.99 2.27 22.00
N GLN A 27 -12.51 1.49 23.00
CA GLN A 27 -11.13 0.99 22.99
C GLN A 27 -11.03 -0.21 22.04
N ILE A 28 -10.39 -0.03 20.91
CA ILE A 28 -10.16 -1.10 19.93
C ILE A 28 -9.12 -2.06 20.49
N TYR A 29 -9.50 -3.32 20.66
CA TYR A 29 -8.61 -4.41 21.07
C TYR A 29 -7.87 -4.97 19.85
N LEU A 30 -8.61 -5.29 18.80
CA LEU A 30 -8.10 -5.91 17.59
C LEU A 30 -8.78 -5.33 16.34
N ARG A 31 -8.07 -5.46 15.24
CA ARG A 31 -8.56 -5.24 13.88
C ARG A 31 -8.51 -6.57 13.14
N TYR A 32 -9.59 -7.01 12.52
CA TYR A 32 -9.61 -8.28 11.79
C TYR A 32 -10.02 -8.05 10.34
N GLY A 33 -9.31 -8.69 9.41
CA GLY A 33 -9.42 -8.53 7.98
C GLY A 33 -8.13 -7.98 7.39
N GLY A 34 -8.17 -7.71 6.12
CA GLY A 34 -7.04 -7.20 5.36
C GLY A 34 -6.96 -7.85 3.98
N ARG A 35 -6.12 -7.33 3.14
CA ARG A 35 -5.92 -7.77 1.77
C ARG A 35 -4.45 -7.85 1.40
N ASP A 36 -4.17 -8.58 0.34
CA ASP A 36 -2.93 -8.47 -0.42
C ASP A 36 -3.17 -7.79 -1.78
N SER A 37 -2.18 -7.85 -2.65
CA SER A 37 -2.27 -7.34 -4.02
C SER A 37 -3.16 -8.19 -4.94
N LYS A 38 -3.60 -9.37 -4.51
CA LYS A 38 -4.35 -10.34 -5.34
C LYS A 38 -5.85 -10.29 -5.10
N ALA A 39 -6.26 -10.17 -3.83
CA ALA A 39 -7.67 -10.20 -3.47
C ALA A 39 -7.99 -9.27 -2.28
N PRO A 40 -9.19 -8.65 -2.27
CA PRO A 40 -9.59 -7.73 -1.21
C PRO A 40 -9.97 -8.41 0.11
N ASP A 41 -9.97 -9.75 0.14
CA ASP A 41 -10.40 -10.61 1.25
C ASP A 41 -9.39 -11.71 1.59
N SER A 42 -8.16 -11.60 1.13
CA SER A 42 -7.09 -12.62 1.28
C SER A 42 -6.86 -13.08 2.72
N TYR A 43 -7.17 -12.24 3.70
CA TYR A 43 -6.95 -12.52 5.12
C TYR A 43 -8.26 -12.64 5.92
N LEU A 44 -9.32 -13.12 5.26
CA LEU A 44 -10.59 -13.47 5.88
C LEU A 44 -10.75 -15.00 5.89
N ASP A 45 -10.93 -15.58 7.09
CA ASP A 45 -11.18 -17.00 7.30
C ASP A 45 -11.96 -17.19 8.62
N LEU A 46 -12.92 -18.11 8.65
CA LEU A 46 -13.76 -18.29 9.83
C LEU A 46 -12.98 -18.78 11.05
N ASN A 47 -11.98 -19.65 10.88
CA ASN A 47 -11.19 -20.17 12.00
C ASN A 47 -10.32 -19.05 12.61
N SER A 48 -9.72 -18.20 11.76
CA SER A 48 -8.93 -17.08 12.27
C SER A 48 -9.81 -15.97 12.85
N LEU A 49 -11.05 -15.80 12.39
CA LEU A 49 -12.01 -14.89 13.00
C LEU A 49 -12.43 -15.38 14.39
N GLU A 50 -12.74 -16.66 14.55
CA GLU A 50 -13.06 -17.27 15.86
C GLU A 50 -11.93 -17.00 16.87
N ARG A 51 -10.69 -17.27 16.50
CA ARG A 51 -9.50 -16.97 17.31
C ARG A 51 -9.38 -15.49 17.67
N ALA A 52 -9.69 -14.60 16.73
CA ALA A 52 -9.69 -13.17 16.98
C ALA A 52 -10.77 -12.77 18.00
N LEU A 53 -11.96 -13.36 17.92
CA LEU A 53 -13.04 -13.11 18.89
C LEU A 53 -12.68 -13.63 20.29
N GLU A 54 -12.14 -14.85 20.40
CA GLU A 54 -11.63 -15.40 21.66
C GLU A 54 -10.57 -14.49 22.28
N LYS A 55 -9.60 -14.05 21.48
CA LYS A 55 -8.58 -13.09 21.93
C LYS A 55 -9.16 -11.76 22.35
N GLY A 56 -10.19 -11.27 21.64
CA GLY A 56 -10.91 -10.06 21.99
C GLY A 56 -11.57 -10.15 23.37
N LEU A 57 -12.16 -11.29 23.71
CA LEU A 57 -12.74 -11.53 25.03
C LEU A 57 -11.69 -11.56 26.13
N GLU A 58 -10.55 -12.22 25.87
CA GLU A 58 -9.40 -12.23 26.80
C GLU A 58 -8.87 -10.80 27.07
N LEU A 59 -8.67 -10.01 26.00
CA LEU A 59 -8.21 -8.63 26.11
C LEU A 59 -9.24 -7.74 26.82
N HIS A 60 -10.54 -7.99 26.62
CA HIS A 60 -11.60 -7.29 27.36
C HIS A 60 -11.54 -7.58 28.86
N GLN A 61 -11.30 -8.82 29.24
CA GLN A 61 -11.12 -9.18 30.65
C GLN A 61 -9.90 -8.45 31.24
N GLN A 62 -8.74 -8.48 30.52
CA GLN A 62 -7.53 -7.77 30.96
C GLN A 62 -7.77 -6.25 31.09
N TYR A 63 -8.56 -5.64 30.18
CA TYR A 63 -8.94 -4.24 30.28
C TYR A 63 -9.76 -3.96 31.56
N ARG A 64 -10.76 -4.79 31.84
CA ARG A 64 -11.58 -4.68 33.06
C ARG A 64 -10.76 -4.82 34.34
N GLU A 65 -9.72 -5.61 34.31
CA GLU A 65 -8.77 -5.81 35.42
C GLU A 65 -7.70 -4.70 35.51
N GLY A 66 -7.75 -3.70 34.62
CA GLY A 66 -6.77 -2.62 34.58
C GLY A 66 -5.37 -3.03 34.11
N LYS A 67 -5.24 -4.20 33.49
CA LYS A 67 -3.97 -4.76 32.99
C LYS A 67 -3.60 -4.24 31.59
N LEU A 68 -4.56 -3.70 30.83
CA LEU A 68 -4.32 -3.06 29.55
C LEU A 68 -4.30 -1.55 29.67
N PRO A 69 -3.29 -0.86 29.12
CA PRO A 69 -3.29 0.59 29.09
C PRO A 69 -4.39 1.10 28.17
N LYS A 70 -5.04 2.20 28.60
CA LYS A 70 -5.95 2.93 27.71
C LYS A 70 -5.15 3.50 26.54
N ARG A 71 -5.60 3.23 25.31
CA ARG A 71 -5.02 3.84 24.13
C ARG A 71 -5.56 5.25 23.96
N GLU A 72 -4.71 6.17 23.54
CA GLU A 72 -5.16 7.51 23.17
C GLU A 72 -6.07 7.44 21.95
N ARG A 73 -7.21 8.14 22.04
CA ARG A 73 -8.17 8.20 20.93
C ARG A 73 -7.60 9.09 19.82
N PRO A 74 -7.54 8.63 18.57
CA PRO A 74 -7.13 9.47 17.46
C PRO A 74 -8.12 10.63 17.27
N LYS A 75 -7.67 11.67 16.58
CA LYS A 75 -8.54 12.81 16.23
C LYS A 75 -9.74 12.30 15.44
N ALA A 76 -10.94 12.62 15.93
CA ALA A 76 -12.17 12.26 15.23
C ALA A 76 -12.20 12.87 13.83
N LEU A 77 -12.71 12.10 12.88
CA LEU A 77 -12.94 12.52 11.49
C LEU A 77 -14.18 11.82 10.98
N PHE A 78 -15.06 12.54 10.31
CA PHE A 78 -16.31 11.99 9.80
C PHE A 78 -16.41 12.14 8.27
N PRO A 79 -17.05 11.21 7.55
CA PRO A 79 -17.27 11.34 6.10
C PRO A 79 -17.92 12.66 5.68
N ARG A 80 -18.83 13.21 6.50
CA ARG A 80 -19.45 14.52 6.29
C ARG A 80 -18.47 15.70 6.32
N GLU A 81 -17.26 15.51 6.83
CA GLU A 81 -16.18 16.51 6.85
C GLU A 81 -15.29 16.45 5.60
N ILE A 82 -15.63 15.61 4.63
CA ILE A 82 -14.97 15.52 3.34
C ILE A 82 -15.87 16.19 2.28
N PRO A 83 -15.68 17.49 1.96
CA PRO A 83 -16.60 18.27 1.11
C PRO A 83 -16.89 17.62 -0.22
N LEU A 84 -15.87 17.09 -0.91
CA LEU A 84 -16.04 16.43 -2.20
C LEU A 84 -16.85 15.13 -2.10
N LEU A 85 -16.74 14.38 -1.00
CA LEU A 85 -17.55 13.20 -0.77
C LEU A 85 -18.99 13.59 -0.47
N VAL A 86 -19.22 14.66 0.30
CA VAL A 86 -20.55 15.20 0.58
C VAL A 86 -21.24 15.60 -0.73
N GLU A 87 -20.59 16.40 -1.56
CA GLU A 87 -21.10 16.82 -2.86
C GLU A 87 -21.45 15.63 -3.75
N ARG A 88 -20.59 14.62 -3.78
CA ARG A 88 -20.72 13.46 -4.65
C ARG A 88 -21.80 12.49 -4.22
N THR A 89 -21.97 12.28 -2.90
CA THR A 89 -22.81 11.20 -2.36
C THR A 89 -23.88 11.71 -1.38
N LEU A 90 -23.50 12.27 -0.25
CA LEU A 90 -24.41 12.60 0.85
C LEU A 90 -25.47 13.63 0.44
N ALA A 91 -25.07 14.70 -0.26
CA ALA A 91 -26.01 15.72 -0.76
C ALA A 91 -27.02 15.19 -1.79
N ARG A 92 -26.75 14.01 -2.37
CA ARG A 92 -27.61 13.33 -3.35
C ARG A 92 -28.36 12.14 -2.74
N SER A 93 -28.28 11.95 -1.42
CA SER A 93 -28.83 10.77 -0.73
C SER A 93 -28.32 9.44 -1.28
N ALA A 94 -27.11 9.43 -1.86
CA ALA A 94 -26.47 8.24 -2.39
C ALA A 94 -25.66 7.52 -1.29
N CYS A 95 -25.50 6.21 -1.43
CA CYS A 95 -24.68 5.43 -0.50
C CYS A 95 -23.22 5.84 -0.55
N VAL A 96 -22.57 5.89 0.60
CA VAL A 96 -21.12 6.02 0.71
C VAL A 96 -20.51 4.62 0.75
N GLU A 97 -19.83 4.23 -0.31
CA GLU A 97 -19.01 3.02 -0.33
C GLU A 97 -17.67 3.30 0.35
N CYS A 98 -17.10 2.29 1.04
CA CYS A 98 -15.91 2.48 1.85
C CYS A 98 -14.72 3.06 1.06
N HIS A 99 -14.45 2.54 -0.16
CA HIS A 99 -13.36 3.02 -1.00
C HIS A 99 -13.51 4.49 -1.41
N LEU A 100 -14.73 5.03 -1.54
CA LEU A 100 -14.97 6.44 -1.87
C LEU A 100 -14.42 7.38 -0.79
N ILE A 101 -14.40 6.94 0.47
CA ILE A 101 -13.85 7.76 1.57
C ILE A 101 -12.37 8.06 1.28
N GLY A 102 -11.56 7.02 1.05
CA GLY A 102 -10.13 7.19 0.74
C GLY A 102 -9.89 7.96 -0.56
N ASP A 103 -10.66 7.66 -1.60
CA ASP A 103 -10.52 8.28 -2.90
C ASP A 103 -10.81 9.80 -2.84
N PHE A 104 -11.90 10.21 -2.18
CA PHE A 104 -12.23 11.62 -2.03
C PHE A 104 -11.34 12.36 -1.04
N GLN A 105 -10.85 11.72 0.03
CA GLN A 105 -9.80 12.28 0.85
C GLN A 105 -8.54 12.59 0.05
N ASN A 106 -8.10 11.66 -0.80
CA ASN A 106 -6.91 11.84 -1.61
C ASN A 106 -7.12 12.88 -2.71
N LEU A 107 -8.29 12.90 -3.34
CA LEU A 107 -8.64 13.94 -4.30
C LEU A 107 -8.64 15.35 -3.67
N GLN A 108 -9.18 15.49 -2.47
CA GLN A 108 -9.19 16.76 -1.73
C GLN A 108 -7.77 17.19 -1.37
N ARG A 109 -6.91 16.26 -0.90
CA ARG A 109 -5.49 16.55 -0.62
C ARG A 109 -4.74 16.97 -1.89
N GLU A 110 -5.02 16.32 -3.03
CA GLU A 110 -4.41 16.69 -4.31
C GLU A 110 -4.80 18.10 -4.71
N GLN A 111 -6.10 18.47 -4.62
CA GLN A 111 -6.58 19.81 -4.91
C GLN A 111 -5.99 20.88 -3.99
N ALA A 112 -5.78 20.52 -2.72
CA ALA A 112 -5.16 21.39 -1.73
C ALA A 112 -3.62 21.44 -1.83
N GLY A 113 -3.00 20.66 -2.72
CA GLY A 113 -1.54 20.56 -2.82
C GLY A 113 -0.85 19.88 -1.61
N THR A 114 -1.61 19.12 -0.82
CA THR A 114 -1.13 18.46 0.43
C THR A 114 -1.04 16.95 0.31
N LEU A 115 -1.25 16.40 -0.89
CA LEU A 115 -1.17 14.95 -1.12
C LEU A 115 0.28 14.46 -1.08
N ASP A 116 0.62 13.73 -0.02
CA ASP A 116 1.80 12.87 0.01
C ASP A 116 1.40 11.49 -0.48
N LYS A 117 1.82 11.12 -1.68
CA LYS A 117 1.43 9.86 -2.30
C LYS A 117 1.97 8.65 -1.55
N LEU A 118 3.17 8.71 -1.00
CA LEU A 118 3.74 7.61 -0.22
C LEU A 118 2.94 7.33 1.05
N LYS A 119 2.48 8.38 1.69
CA LYS A 119 1.71 8.31 2.94
C LYS A 119 0.23 8.00 2.69
N HIS A 120 -0.37 8.57 1.65
CA HIS A 120 -1.82 8.58 1.50
C HIS A 120 -2.36 7.59 0.46
N LEU A 121 -1.56 7.23 -0.56
CA LEU A 121 -1.98 6.27 -1.59
C LEU A 121 -1.50 4.86 -1.29
N TYR A 122 -0.20 4.72 -1.02
CA TYR A 122 0.43 3.41 -0.81
C TYR A 122 0.32 3.00 0.66
N ARG A 123 -0.90 2.90 1.13
CA ARG A 123 -1.27 2.40 2.44
C ARG A 123 -1.38 0.88 2.43
N SER A 124 -1.30 0.30 3.62
CA SER A 124 -1.51 -1.14 3.82
C SER A 124 -0.55 -2.00 2.98
N PRO A 125 0.77 -1.90 3.26
CA PRO A 125 1.78 -2.68 2.56
C PRO A 125 1.45 -4.17 2.54
N ASP A 126 1.75 -4.82 1.42
CA ASP A 126 1.58 -6.26 1.26
C ASP A 126 2.71 -7.01 1.97
N LEU A 127 2.41 -7.88 2.92
CA LEU A 127 3.40 -8.66 3.67
C LEU A 127 4.25 -9.57 2.77
N THR A 128 3.72 -9.96 1.62
CA THR A 128 4.46 -10.80 0.68
C THR A 128 5.68 -10.09 0.10
N THR A 129 5.69 -8.74 0.11
CA THR A 129 6.89 -7.96 -0.27
C THR A 129 8.05 -8.13 0.70
N LEU A 130 7.74 -8.46 1.97
CA LEU A 130 8.75 -8.80 2.97
C LEU A 130 9.15 -10.28 2.94
N GLY A 131 8.43 -11.10 2.15
CA GLY A 131 8.60 -12.53 2.09
C GLY A 131 7.84 -13.31 3.18
N ILE A 132 6.79 -12.71 3.78
CA ILE A 132 5.93 -13.37 4.77
C ILE A 132 4.70 -13.92 4.06
N HIS A 133 4.50 -15.24 4.13
CA HIS A 133 3.27 -15.91 3.72
C HIS A 133 2.61 -16.56 4.93
N LEU A 134 1.39 -16.17 5.25
CA LEU A 134 0.66 -16.64 6.43
C LEU A 134 -0.20 -17.87 6.13
N ASP A 135 -0.37 -18.74 7.15
CA ASP A 135 -1.39 -19.76 7.22
C ASP A 135 -2.67 -19.11 7.75
N VAL A 136 -3.44 -18.48 6.84
CA VAL A 136 -4.57 -17.59 7.18
C VAL A 136 -5.56 -18.22 8.18
N PRO A 137 -5.97 -19.50 8.07
CA PRO A 137 -6.81 -20.15 9.08
C PRO A 137 -6.20 -20.18 10.49
N LYS A 138 -4.87 -20.12 10.59
CA LYS A 138 -4.15 -20.08 11.88
C LYS A 138 -3.78 -18.67 12.33
N GLY A 139 -4.24 -17.64 11.62
CA GLY A 139 -3.97 -16.23 11.92
C GLY A 139 -2.55 -15.81 11.55
N LEU A 140 -1.75 -15.36 12.50
CA LEU A 140 -0.39 -14.86 12.28
C LEU A 140 0.70 -15.94 12.24
N VAL A 141 0.33 -17.20 11.97
CA VAL A 141 1.31 -18.28 11.82
C VAL A 141 1.93 -18.21 10.41
N VAL A 142 3.25 -18.15 10.36
CA VAL A 142 4.02 -18.18 9.11
C VAL A 142 3.88 -19.55 8.44
N LYS A 143 3.32 -19.60 7.25
CA LYS A 143 3.25 -20.77 6.42
C LYS A 143 4.55 -21.01 5.66
N ASP A 144 5.12 -19.93 5.14
CA ASP A 144 6.40 -19.92 4.43
C ASP A 144 7.07 -18.56 4.60
N ALA A 145 8.40 -18.55 4.64
CA ALA A 145 9.23 -17.37 4.72
C ALA A 145 10.23 -17.34 3.57
N SER A 146 10.41 -16.18 2.94
CA SER A 146 11.37 -15.96 1.86
C SER A 146 12.08 -14.61 2.03
N GLY A 147 13.00 -14.28 1.13
CA GLY A 147 13.64 -12.97 1.10
C GLY A 147 14.24 -12.53 2.44
N ALA A 148 13.98 -11.27 2.81
CA ALA A 148 14.55 -10.63 4.00
C ALA A 148 14.16 -11.32 5.31
N VAL A 149 12.90 -11.74 5.45
CA VAL A 149 12.41 -12.41 6.66
C VAL A 149 13.10 -13.76 6.88
N ARG A 150 13.26 -14.55 5.83
CA ARG A 150 13.97 -15.82 5.89
C ARG A 150 15.45 -15.63 6.21
N ALA A 151 16.07 -14.63 5.58
CA ALA A 151 17.47 -14.27 5.83
C ALA A 151 17.72 -13.87 7.29
N ALA A 152 16.75 -13.22 7.93
CA ALA A 152 16.80 -12.86 9.34
C ALA A 152 16.58 -14.04 10.29
N GLY A 153 16.06 -15.19 9.81
CA GLY A 153 15.88 -16.40 10.62
C GLY A 153 14.42 -16.75 10.95
N VAL A 154 13.44 -16.04 10.40
CA VAL A 154 12.03 -16.42 10.50
C VAL A 154 11.76 -17.66 9.63
N GLN A 155 10.94 -18.57 10.14
CA GLN A 155 10.66 -19.86 9.50
C GLN A 155 9.19 -20.24 9.58
N ALA A 156 8.81 -21.24 8.80
CA ALA A 156 7.46 -21.81 8.85
C ALA A 156 7.14 -22.35 10.25
N GLY A 157 5.94 -22.08 10.73
CA GLY A 157 5.47 -22.43 12.07
C GLY A 157 5.67 -21.32 13.12
N ASP A 158 6.49 -20.31 12.88
CA ASP A 158 6.59 -19.14 13.75
C ASP A 158 5.24 -18.41 13.79
N ARG A 159 4.85 -17.94 14.98
CA ARG A 159 3.68 -17.06 15.16
C ARG A 159 4.16 -15.63 15.40
N ILE A 160 3.82 -14.72 14.50
CA ILE A 160 4.13 -13.29 14.70
C ILE A 160 3.33 -12.78 15.90
N SER A 161 4.01 -12.13 16.84
CA SER A 161 3.43 -11.63 18.10
C SER A 161 3.60 -10.13 18.31
N ALA A 162 4.62 -9.50 17.70
CA ALA A 162 4.79 -8.05 17.77
C ALA A 162 5.54 -7.49 16.56
N LEU A 163 5.29 -6.21 16.26
CA LEU A 163 6.04 -5.41 15.30
C LEU A 163 6.58 -4.16 16.01
N ASN A 164 7.88 -3.95 15.99
CA ASN A 164 8.56 -2.86 16.71
C ASN A 164 8.18 -2.76 18.20
N GLY A 165 7.92 -3.91 18.85
CA GLY A 165 7.49 -3.99 20.25
C GLY A 165 5.99 -3.76 20.47
N LEU A 166 5.21 -3.46 19.43
CA LEU A 166 3.76 -3.34 19.52
C LEU A 166 3.11 -4.70 19.26
N ALA A 167 2.36 -5.20 20.24
CA ALA A 167 1.70 -6.50 20.14
C ALA A 167 0.67 -6.50 19.01
N VAL A 168 0.68 -7.58 18.22
CA VAL A 168 -0.26 -7.83 17.13
C VAL A 168 -0.89 -9.22 17.30
N TRP A 169 -2.18 -9.34 17.01
CA TRP A 169 -2.93 -10.57 17.24
C TRP A 169 -3.56 -11.12 15.96
N THR A 170 -3.76 -10.22 14.99
CA THR A 170 -4.40 -10.52 13.72
C THR A 170 -3.61 -9.92 12.58
N PHE A 171 -3.90 -10.36 11.35
CA PHE A 171 -3.33 -9.71 10.17
C PHE A 171 -3.70 -8.22 10.10
N GLY A 172 -4.94 -7.88 10.45
CA GLY A 172 -5.39 -6.48 10.44
C GLY A 172 -4.58 -5.59 11.38
N ASP A 173 -4.19 -6.09 12.58
CA ASP A 173 -3.31 -5.37 13.49
C ASP A 173 -1.91 -5.22 12.90
N LEU A 174 -1.35 -6.31 12.36
CA LEU A 174 0.00 -6.30 11.77
C LEU A 174 0.08 -5.34 10.58
N GLN A 175 -0.90 -5.37 9.68
CA GLN A 175 -0.96 -4.46 8.53
C GLN A 175 -1.13 -3.00 8.96
N TYR A 176 -1.94 -2.74 9.98
CA TYR A 176 -2.15 -1.42 10.55
C TYR A 176 -0.86 -0.84 11.15
N GLU A 177 -0.09 -1.63 11.89
CA GLU A 177 1.19 -1.18 12.46
C GLU A 177 2.27 -1.04 11.36
N LEU A 178 2.29 -1.92 10.37
CA LEU A 178 3.20 -1.83 9.23
C LEU A 178 2.93 -0.56 8.39
N ASP A 179 1.66 -0.18 8.21
CA ASP A 179 1.28 1.03 7.48
C ASP A 179 1.80 2.32 8.15
N ARG A 180 2.04 2.29 9.47
CA ARG A 180 2.53 3.43 10.25
C ARG A 180 4.05 3.59 10.26
N ILE A 181 4.77 2.62 9.72
CA ILE A 181 6.24 2.69 9.61
C ILE A 181 6.59 3.73 8.55
N SER A 182 7.60 4.55 8.85
CA SER A 182 8.10 5.53 7.90
C SER A 182 8.53 4.86 6.58
N ARG A 183 8.17 5.45 5.44
CA ARG A 183 8.45 4.88 4.12
C ARG A 183 9.95 4.85 3.77
N ASP A 184 10.77 5.61 4.49
CA ASP A 184 12.24 5.62 4.40
C ASP A 184 12.92 4.68 5.41
N ALA A 185 12.16 3.98 6.27
CA ALA A 185 12.70 3.01 7.21
C ALA A 185 13.49 1.92 6.48
N LYS A 186 14.60 1.52 7.07
CA LYS A 186 15.49 0.50 6.52
C LYS A 186 15.31 -0.87 7.17
N SER A 187 14.75 -0.90 8.36
CA SER A 187 14.50 -2.15 9.10
C SER A 187 13.31 -2.03 10.02
N VAL A 188 12.78 -3.17 10.43
CA VAL A 188 11.77 -3.33 11.48
C VAL A 188 12.15 -4.47 12.40
N ARG A 189 11.70 -4.42 13.65
CA ARG A 189 11.81 -5.55 14.58
C ARG A 189 10.54 -6.37 14.55
N LEU A 190 10.68 -7.66 14.26
CA LEU A 190 9.60 -8.62 14.26
C LEU A 190 9.81 -9.59 15.43
N SER A 191 8.84 -9.68 16.33
CA SER A 191 8.85 -10.70 17.38
C SER A 191 7.97 -11.86 16.96
N VAL A 192 8.46 -13.07 17.14
CA VAL A 192 7.72 -14.31 16.88
C VAL A 192 7.77 -15.26 18.08
N GLU A 193 6.72 -16.02 18.25
CA GLU A 193 6.66 -17.16 19.14
C GLU A 193 7.05 -18.42 18.38
N ARG A 194 8.06 -19.15 18.88
CA ARG A 194 8.53 -20.44 18.36
C ARG A 194 8.52 -21.46 19.50
N GLY A 195 7.49 -22.30 19.52
CA GLY A 195 7.21 -23.13 20.69
C GLY A 195 6.87 -22.27 21.91
N SER A 196 7.65 -22.34 22.97
CA SER A 196 7.48 -21.55 24.20
C SER A 196 8.40 -20.31 24.27
N GLU A 197 9.21 -20.07 23.25
CA GLU A 197 10.20 -19.00 23.25
C GLU A 197 9.77 -17.85 22.35
N ILE A 198 10.12 -16.62 22.76
CA ILE A 198 9.97 -15.44 21.93
C ILE A 198 11.32 -15.10 21.32
N HIS A 199 11.35 -15.01 19.99
CA HIS A 199 12.52 -14.59 19.23
C HIS A 199 12.27 -13.22 18.62
N GLU A 200 13.28 -12.35 18.63
CA GLU A 200 13.25 -11.05 17.97
C GLU A 200 14.19 -11.04 16.76
N PHE A 201 13.70 -10.60 15.63
CA PHE A 201 14.46 -10.49 14.40
C PHE A 201 14.45 -9.05 13.87
N ALA A 202 15.62 -8.54 13.51
CA ALA A 202 15.73 -7.33 12.73
C ALA A 202 15.55 -7.69 11.25
N ILE A 203 14.45 -7.26 10.66
CA ILE A 203 14.14 -7.50 9.25
C ILE A 203 14.59 -6.28 8.46
N GLU A 204 15.54 -6.47 7.55
CA GLU A 204 15.87 -5.43 6.57
C GLU A 204 14.72 -5.26 5.58
N LEU A 205 14.24 -4.03 5.45
CA LEU A 205 13.15 -3.72 4.55
C LEU A 205 13.68 -3.64 3.11
N PRO A 206 13.17 -4.45 2.18
CA PRO A 206 13.60 -4.38 0.79
C PRO A 206 13.21 -3.02 0.19
N GLU A 207 13.86 -2.68 -0.91
CA GLU A 207 13.50 -1.47 -1.65
C GLU A 207 12.01 -1.50 -2.01
N ARG A 208 11.30 -0.41 -1.74
CA ARG A 208 9.86 -0.27 -1.98
C ARG A 208 8.98 -1.29 -1.24
N TRP A 209 9.38 -1.75 -0.08
CA TRP A 209 8.61 -2.66 0.77
C TRP A 209 7.17 -2.19 1.03
N TRP A 210 6.92 -0.90 0.97
CA TRP A 210 5.63 -0.24 1.16
C TRP A 210 4.76 -0.28 -0.11
N TRP A 211 5.31 -0.69 -1.25
CA TRP A 211 4.57 -0.70 -2.50
C TRP A 211 3.41 -1.69 -2.43
N THR A 212 2.26 -1.26 -2.92
CA THR A 212 1.11 -2.11 -3.17
C THR A 212 0.59 -1.84 -4.57
N ASP A 213 0.13 -2.87 -5.26
CA ASP A 213 -0.48 -2.71 -6.56
C ASP A 213 -1.83 -2.01 -6.42
N LEU A 214 -2.03 -0.91 -7.15
CA LEU A 214 -3.26 -0.14 -7.19
C LEU A 214 -4.03 -0.32 -8.51
N THR A 215 -3.61 -1.20 -9.39
CA THR A 215 -4.24 -1.40 -10.72
C THR A 215 -5.65 -1.95 -10.60
N PHE A 216 -5.99 -2.66 -9.52
CA PHE A 216 -7.35 -3.11 -9.22
C PHE A 216 -8.33 -1.98 -8.94
N ARG A 217 -7.85 -0.75 -8.69
CA ARG A 217 -8.71 0.40 -8.42
C ARG A 217 -9.24 0.99 -9.73
N GLN A 218 -10.55 1.18 -9.81
CA GLN A 218 -11.17 1.93 -10.90
C GLN A 218 -10.96 3.44 -10.77
N TRP A 219 -10.78 3.94 -9.55
CA TRP A 219 -10.65 5.35 -9.21
C TRP A 219 -9.39 5.56 -8.37
N SER A 220 -8.58 6.49 -8.78
CA SER A 220 -7.39 6.90 -8.02
C SER A 220 -6.90 8.25 -8.51
N VAL A 221 -6.28 9.02 -7.63
CA VAL A 221 -5.51 10.21 -8.01
C VAL A 221 -4.15 9.83 -8.62
N GLU A 222 -3.80 8.56 -8.61
CA GLU A 222 -2.62 8.05 -9.30
C GLU A 222 -2.76 8.21 -10.82
N PRO A 223 -1.79 8.83 -11.51
CA PRO A 223 -1.86 8.98 -12.96
C PRO A 223 -1.74 7.62 -13.67
N ARG A 224 -2.60 7.37 -14.65
CA ARG A 224 -2.51 6.21 -15.54
C ARG A 224 -1.55 6.52 -16.67
N VAL A 225 -0.63 5.59 -16.94
CA VAL A 225 0.45 5.74 -17.93
C VAL A 225 0.35 4.74 -19.07
N TYR A 226 -0.42 3.66 -18.93
CA TYR A 226 -0.70 2.64 -19.93
C TYR A 226 0.54 1.90 -20.48
N PHE A 227 1.55 1.73 -19.66
CA PHE A 227 2.69 0.85 -19.91
C PHE A 227 3.25 0.31 -18.59
N ASP A 228 3.91 -0.85 -18.67
CA ASP A 228 4.70 -1.40 -17.56
C ASP A 228 6.17 -1.36 -17.93
N SER A 229 7.02 -1.22 -16.92
CA SER A 229 8.46 -1.18 -17.13
C SER A 229 9.21 -1.90 -16.00
N ARG A 230 10.39 -2.44 -16.34
CA ARG A 230 11.34 -2.98 -15.37
C ARG A 230 12.58 -2.11 -15.27
N PRO A 231 13.20 -2.01 -14.10
CA PRO A 231 14.47 -1.33 -13.98
C PRO A 231 15.56 -2.12 -14.73
N LEU A 232 16.49 -1.43 -15.38
CA LEU A 232 17.70 -2.05 -15.88
C LEU A 232 18.68 -2.27 -14.73
N SER A 233 19.35 -3.42 -14.72
CA SER A 233 20.50 -3.68 -13.86
C SER A 233 21.67 -2.74 -14.19
N GLU A 234 22.63 -2.58 -13.27
CA GLU A 234 23.84 -1.79 -13.54
C GLU A 234 24.60 -2.31 -14.76
N ALA A 235 24.71 -3.63 -14.92
CA ALA A 235 25.37 -4.25 -16.08
C ALA A 235 24.66 -3.88 -17.39
N GLU A 236 23.34 -3.93 -17.44
CA GLU A 236 22.55 -3.54 -18.61
C GLU A 236 22.69 -2.03 -18.92
N LYS A 237 22.76 -1.17 -17.87
CA LYS A 237 23.00 0.26 -18.06
C LYS A 237 24.38 0.52 -18.64
N VAL A 238 25.40 -0.12 -18.10
CA VAL A 238 26.78 0.00 -18.63
C VAL A 238 26.85 -0.46 -20.08
N GLN A 239 26.24 -1.60 -20.41
CA GLN A 239 26.23 -2.13 -21.78
C GLN A 239 25.56 -1.16 -22.78
N ARG A 240 24.61 -0.35 -22.30
CA ARG A 240 23.91 0.65 -23.11
C ARG A 240 24.48 2.07 -22.98
N ALA A 241 25.65 2.23 -22.35
CA ALA A 241 26.30 3.51 -22.07
C ALA A 241 25.38 4.51 -21.33
N LEU A 242 24.60 4.01 -20.35
CA LEU A 242 23.70 4.78 -19.52
C LEU A 242 24.28 5.05 -18.13
N ASN A 243 23.74 6.07 -17.46
CA ASN A 243 24.11 6.41 -16.09
C ASN A 243 23.72 5.25 -15.13
N LYS A 244 24.68 4.75 -14.34
CA LYS A 244 24.45 3.65 -13.39
C LYS A 244 23.40 3.98 -12.33
N SER A 245 23.41 5.21 -11.83
CA SER A 245 22.48 5.68 -10.78
C SER A 245 21.11 6.09 -11.30
N GLY A 246 20.94 6.25 -12.62
CA GLY A 246 19.65 6.63 -13.22
C GLY A 246 18.57 5.54 -13.10
N PHE A 247 17.31 5.91 -13.14
CA PHE A 247 16.19 4.97 -13.14
C PHE A 247 15.88 4.34 -14.49
N ALA A 248 16.85 4.30 -15.43
CA ALA A 248 16.65 3.72 -16.75
C ALA A 248 15.82 2.43 -16.70
N SER A 249 14.69 2.43 -17.39
CA SER A 249 13.69 1.35 -17.33
C SER A 249 13.25 0.91 -18.72
N GLU A 250 13.24 -0.39 -18.94
CA GLU A 250 12.80 -1.00 -20.18
C GLU A 250 11.29 -1.24 -20.14
N VAL A 251 10.58 -0.80 -21.17
CA VAL A 251 9.16 -1.04 -21.36
C VAL A 251 8.94 -2.53 -21.65
N THR A 252 8.18 -3.20 -20.78
CA THR A 252 7.90 -4.63 -20.88
C THR A 252 6.51 -4.92 -21.44
N HIS A 253 5.59 -3.99 -21.28
CA HIS A 253 4.23 -4.09 -21.79
C HIS A 253 3.70 -2.71 -22.16
N VAL A 254 2.85 -2.64 -23.18
CA VAL A 254 2.08 -1.46 -23.57
C VAL A 254 0.62 -1.86 -23.61
N ASP A 255 -0.19 -1.20 -22.78
CA ASP A 255 -1.63 -1.45 -22.71
C ASP A 255 -2.33 -0.95 -23.99
N MET A 256 -3.34 -1.69 -24.45
CA MET A 256 -4.15 -1.32 -25.62
C MET A 256 -4.80 0.08 -25.49
N PHE A 257 -5.02 0.55 -24.28
CA PHE A 257 -5.55 1.88 -24.03
C PHE A 257 -4.55 3.00 -24.36
N ALA A 258 -3.25 2.72 -24.45
CA ALA A 258 -2.25 3.72 -24.80
C ALA A 258 -2.55 4.37 -26.15
N GLU A 259 -2.87 3.56 -27.17
CA GLU A 259 -3.24 4.04 -28.51
C GLU A 259 -4.62 4.69 -28.50
N MET A 260 -5.63 4.02 -27.92
CA MET A 260 -7.01 4.52 -27.87
C MET A 260 -7.10 5.89 -27.18
N MET A 261 -6.34 6.10 -26.12
CA MET A 261 -6.28 7.37 -25.37
C MET A 261 -5.27 8.36 -25.95
N LYS A 262 -4.49 7.96 -26.96
CA LYS A 262 -3.39 8.76 -27.51
C LYS A 262 -2.43 9.23 -26.41
N SER A 263 -2.09 8.32 -25.49
CA SER A 263 -1.27 8.61 -24.33
C SER A 263 0.20 8.81 -24.72
N HIS A 264 0.75 7.87 -25.48
CA HIS A 264 2.16 7.85 -25.88
C HIS A 264 2.37 6.94 -27.10
N GLN A 265 3.61 6.93 -27.62
CA GLN A 265 4.05 6.07 -28.75
C GLN A 265 5.16 5.10 -28.32
N LEU A 266 5.24 4.73 -27.04
CA LEU A 266 6.17 3.74 -26.55
C LEU A 266 5.93 2.37 -27.18
N ARG A 267 7.00 1.57 -27.26
CA ARG A 267 6.99 0.18 -27.73
C ARG A 267 7.70 -0.70 -26.71
N VAL A 268 7.36 -1.96 -26.67
CA VAL A 268 8.09 -2.94 -25.88
C VAL A 268 9.57 -2.95 -26.31
N GLY A 269 10.48 -2.93 -25.36
CA GLY A 269 11.92 -2.82 -25.58
C GLY A 269 12.47 -1.39 -25.63
N ASP A 270 11.63 -0.35 -25.63
CA ASP A 270 12.10 1.02 -25.41
C ASP A 270 12.70 1.15 -24.01
N VAL A 271 13.75 1.93 -23.87
CA VAL A 271 14.33 2.25 -22.56
C VAL A 271 14.09 3.72 -22.25
N ILE A 272 13.27 3.99 -21.24
CA ILE A 272 13.05 5.36 -20.75
C ILE A 272 14.21 5.71 -19.83
N ILE A 273 14.93 6.77 -20.16
CA ILE A 273 16.15 7.18 -19.46
C ILE A 273 16.01 8.48 -18.66
N ALA A 274 15.02 9.29 -18.98
CA ALA A 274 14.66 10.48 -18.19
C ALA A 274 13.22 10.90 -18.46
N ILE A 275 12.66 11.69 -17.53
CA ILE A 275 11.33 12.28 -17.63
C ILE A 275 11.43 13.76 -17.27
N ASP A 276 11.06 14.66 -18.19
CA ASP A 276 11.24 16.11 -18.05
C ASP A 276 12.68 16.47 -17.64
N GLY A 277 13.67 15.74 -18.19
CA GLY A 277 15.09 15.93 -17.89
C GLY A 277 15.57 15.30 -16.56
N VAL A 278 14.68 14.70 -15.77
CA VAL A 278 15.04 14.02 -14.52
C VAL A 278 15.28 12.53 -14.79
N ASP A 279 16.46 12.03 -14.44
CA ASP A 279 16.88 10.64 -14.63
C ASP A 279 17.11 9.87 -13.32
N GLN A 280 16.91 10.52 -12.15
CA GLN A 280 17.10 9.92 -10.83
C GLN A 280 16.00 10.34 -9.87
N ASP A 281 15.63 9.45 -8.96
CA ASP A 281 14.73 9.73 -7.85
C ASP A 281 15.14 8.86 -6.64
N ALA A 282 14.98 9.40 -5.44
CA ALA A 282 15.36 8.70 -4.21
C ALA A 282 14.52 7.45 -3.93
N VAL A 283 13.32 7.36 -4.53
CA VAL A 283 12.34 6.30 -4.28
C VAL A 283 11.99 5.53 -5.55
N ALA A 284 11.79 6.25 -6.67
CA ALA A 284 11.40 5.64 -7.93
C ALA A 284 12.60 5.07 -8.67
N ASN A 285 12.62 3.75 -8.88
CA ASN A 285 13.64 3.05 -9.65
C ASN A 285 13.22 2.76 -11.10
N THR A 286 11.98 3.12 -11.49
CA THR A 286 11.47 3.03 -12.86
C THR A 286 10.80 4.34 -13.27
N ALA A 287 10.75 4.56 -14.59
CA ALA A 287 10.06 5.70 -15.17
C ALA A 287 8.56 5.70 -14.83
N GLU A 288 7.93 4.54 -14.88
CA GLU A 288 6.53 4.37 -14.52
C GLU A 288 6.28 4.81 -13.08
N LEU A 289 7.06 4.29 -12.13
CA LEU A 289 6.93 4.62 -10.72
C LEU A 289 7.20 6.12 -10.48
N TYR A 290 8.19 6.69 -11.17
CA TYR A 290 8.47 8.12 -11.08
C TYR A 290 7.25 8.96 -11.49
N ILE A 291 6.61 8.63 -12.61
CA ILE A 291 5.42 9.36 -13.07
C ILE A 291 4.29 9.20 -12.05
N LYS A 292 4.02 7.99 -11.59
CA LYS A 292 2.98 7.70 -10.59
C LYS A 292 3.17 8.49 -9.30
N LEU A 293 4.41 8.60 -8.82
CA LEU A 293 4.73 9.31 -7.57
C LEU A 293 4.81 10.84 -7.74
N ARG A 294 5.42 11.34 -8.82
CA ARG A 294 5.82 12.75 -8.94
C ARG A 294 4.95 13.60 -9.84
N LYS A 295 4.13 12.98 -10.69
CA LYS A 295 3.28 13.73 -11.64
C LYS A 295 1.81 13.64 -11.26
N SER A 296 1.04 14.62 -11.71
CA SER A 296 -0.42 14.64 -11.53
C SER A 296 -1.12 13.97 -12.70
N ALA A 297 -2.30 13.40 -12.46
CA ALA A 297 -3.14 12.89 -13.52
C ALA A 297 -3.62 14.03 -14.43
N GLY A 298 -3.62 13.79 -15.75
CA GLY A 298 -3.95 14.80 -16.77
C GLY A 298 -2.77 15.67 -17.20
N SER A 299 -1.57 15.48 -16.62
CA SER A 299 -0.36 16.19 -17.06
C SER A 299 0.24 15.55 -18.33
N THR A 300 1.00 16.32 -19.07
CA THR A 300 1.85 15.82 -20.16
C THR A 300 3.30 15.94 -19.72
N VAL A 301 4.07 14.88 -19.87
CA VAL A 301 5.49 14.83 -19.57
C VAL A 301 6.29 14.51 -20.83
N THR A 302 7.56 14.92 -20.88
CA THR A 302 8.49 14.58 -21.93
C THR A 302 9.31 13.36 -21.52
N LEU A 303 9.22 12.27 -22.27
CA LEU A 303 10.03 11.08 -22.08
C LEU A 303 11.30 11.20 -22.93
N ASN A 304 12.47 11.00 -22.32
CA ASN A 304 13.71 10.75 -23.05
C ASN A 304 13.88 9.23 -23.19
N VAL A 305 13.86 8.74 -24.41
CA VAL A 305 13.79 7.31 -24.74
C VAL A 305 14.98 6.88 -25.58
N LEU A 306 15.53 5.71 -25.28
CA LEU A 306 16.50 5.01 -26.11
C LEU A 306 15.79 3.87 -26.85
N ARG A 307 15.68 3.96 -28.19
CA ARG A 307 15.08 2.96 -29.08
C ARG A 307 16.10 2.52 -30.12
N GLY A 308 16.46 1.24 -30.10
CA GLY A 308 17.44 0.73 -31.08
C GLY A 308 18.79 1.46 -31.08
N GLY A 309 19.25 1.97 -29.92
CA GLY A 309 20.46 2.75 -29.79
C GLY A 309 20.31 4.25 -30.10
N GLN A 310 19.16 4.70 -30.58
CA GLN A 310 18.90 6.11 -30.88
C GLN A 310 18.15 6.76 -29.74
N ARG A 311 18.58 7.96 -29.33
CA ARG A 311 17.89 8.81 -28.35
C ARG A 311 16.81 9.63 -29.04
N MET A 312 15.64 9.67 -28.44
CA MET A 312 14.51 10.47 -28.92
C MET A 312 13.71 11.03 -27.74
N GLU A 313 12.96 12.05 -28.01
CA GLU A 313 11.99 12.61 -27.08
C GLU A 313 10.58 12.32 -27.59
N MET A 314 9.69 12.00 -26.66
CA MET A 314 8.27 11.83 -26.97
C MET A 314 7.39 12.29 -25.82
N PRO A 315 6.22 12.86 -26.12
CA PRO A 315 5.26 13.22 -25.10
C PRO A 315 4.55 11.97 -24.56
N LEU A 316 4.28 11.98 -23.24
CA LEU A 316 3.35 11.08 -22.60
C LEU A 316 2.30 11.91 -21.89
N LYS A 317 1.03 11.67 -22.19
CA LYS A 317 -0.10 12.26 -21.49
C LYS A 317 -0.62 11.26 -20.47
N THR A 318 -0.63 11.67 -19.22
CA THR A 318 -1.21 10.88 -18.12
C THR A 318 -2.72 11.09 -18.04
N TYR A 319 -3.42 10.09 -17.50
CA TYR A 319 -4.87 10.14 -17.37
C TYR A 319 -5.30 9.83 -15.95
N ARG A 320 -6.45 10.36 -15.58
CA ARG A 320 -7.22 9.93 -14.43
C ARG A 320 -8.44 9.18 -14.91
N LEU A 321 -8.73 8.04 -14.31
CA LEU A 321 -10.06 7.47 -14.45
C LEU A 321 -11.03 8.42 -13.77
N SER A 322 -12.00 8.93 -14.53
CA SER A 322 -12.95 9.92 -14.00
C SER A 322 -13.92 9.23 -13.04
N PHE A 323 -14.13 9.86 -11.89
CA PHE A 323 -15.28 9.50 -11.07
C PHE A 323 -16.55 9.73 -11.91
N ARG A 324 -17.38 8.70 -12.07
CA ARG A 324 -18.66 8.87 -12.77
C ARG A 324 -19.48 9.93 -12.05
N LYS A 325 -19.97 10.91 -12.83
CA LYS A 325 -20.85 11.97 -12.32
C LYS A 325 -22.19 11.40 -11.91
#